data_b226daedffe52bd38a168a3e9423a455
#
_entry.id   b226daedffe52bd38a168a3e9423a455
#
_cell.length_a   1.000
_cell.length_b   1.000
_cell.length_c   1.000
_cell.angle_alpha   90.00
_cell.angle_beta   90.00
_cell.angle_gamma   90.00
#
_symmetry.space_group_name_H-M   'P 1'
#
loop_
_entity.id
_entity.type
_entity.pdbx_description
1 polymer ?
#
loop_
_entity_poly.entity_id
_entity_poly.type
_entity_poly.pdbx_seq_one_letter_code
_entity_poly.pdbx_strand_id
1 'polypeptide(L)'
;MREIKFRAWDKELKEYVGINNIAIDPTNGDVVELGGYELLDVNRFAVLEQYTGLKDKNGVEIYENDIVKTLGANIYVVEFFDGKFNPVSDLEASNWEVIGNIHENADLLEEI
;
A
#
# COMPACT_ATOMS: atom_id res chain seq x y z
N MET A 1 4.97 -16.33 11.48
CA MET A 1 5.44 -14.93 11.70
C MET A 1 4.89 -14.03 10.60
N ARG A 2 4.37 -12.90 10.99
CA ARG A 2 3.82 -11.96 10.02
C ARG A 2 4.93 -11.25 9.25
N GLU A 3 4.83 -11.22 7.94
CA GLU A 3 5.78 -10.53 7.09
C GLU A 3 5.54 -9.02 7.14
N ILE A 4 6.59 -8.26 7.36
CA ILE A 4 6.51 -6.80 7.39
C ILE A 4 7.12 -6.26 6.12
N LYS A 5 6.30 -5.60 5.31
CA LYS A 5 6.71 -5.00 4.03
C LYS A 5 6.08 -3.64 3.87
N PHE A 6 6.75 -2.81 3.09
CA PHE A 6 6.25 -1.49 2.72
C PHE A 6 6.46 -1.26 1.24
N ARG A 7 5.65 -0.38 0.68
CA ARG A 7 5.86 0.19 -0.64
C ARG A 7 5.75 1.70 -0.52
N ALA A 8 6.27 2.43 -1.49
CA ALA A 8 6.25 3.89 -1.46
C ALA A 8 5.76 4.44 -2.80
N TRP A 9 4.76 5.30 -2.75
CA TRP A 9 4.23 5.99 -3.92
C TRP A 9 4.87 7.37 -4.01
N ASP A 10 5.51 7.67 -5.13
CA ASP A 10 6.08 8.99 -5.39
C ASP A 10 5.02 9.87 -6.03
N LYS A 11 4.59 10.90 -5.31
CA LYS A 11 3.51 11.78 -5.75
C LYS A 11 3.94 12.69 -6.91
N GLU A 12 5.23 12.95 -7.03
CA GLU A 12 5.75 13.79 -8.11
C GLU A 12 5.87 13.01 -9.40
N LEU A 13 6.48 11.82 -9.33
CA LEU A 13 6.65 10.96 -10.50
C LEU A 13 5.40 10.17 -10.85
N LYS A 14 4.45 10.08 -9.91
CA LYS A 14 3.20 9.33 -10.06
C LYS A 14 3.45 7.85 -10.37
N GLU A 15 4.35 7.25 -9.59
CA GLU A 15 4.67 5.83 -9.70
C GLU A 15 5.18 5.30 -8.37
N TYR A 16 5.18 3.98 -8.22
CA TYR A 16 5.79 3.35 -7.06
C TYR A 16 7.30 3.32 -7.24
N VAL A 17 8.02 3.66 -6.15
CA VAL A 17 9.47 3.59 -6.12
C VAL A 17 9.89 2.13 -6.05
N GLY A 18 10.96 1.77 -6.76
CA GLY A 18 11.48 0.41 -6.74
C GLY A 18 11.84 -0.03 -5.32
N ILE A 19 11.22 -1.11 -4.85
CA ILE A 19 11.31 -1.54 -3.46
C ILE A 19 12.73 -1.90 -3.02
N ASN A 20 13.57 -2.33 -3.95
CA ASN A 20 14.96 -2.70 -3.64
C ASN A 20 15.88 -1.49 -3.52
N ASN A 21 15.37 -0.31 -3.84
CA ASN A 21 16.15 0.92 -3.85
C ASN A 21 15.75 1.90 -2.77
N ILE A 22 14.97 1.45 -1.79
CA ILE A 22 14.54 2.31 -0.69
C ILE A 22 14.90 1.71 0.66
N ALA A 23 15.06 2.60 1.62
CA ALA A 23 15.15 2.26 3.03
C ALA A 23 14.19 3.19 3.78
N ILE A 24 13.84 2.82 5.00
CA ILE A 24 12.93 3.60 5.83
C ILE A 24 13.70 4.01 7.08
N ASP A 25 13.73 5.31 7.37
CA ASP A 25 14.35 5.81 8.59
C ASP A 25 13.43 5.46 9.77
N PRO A 26 13.88 4.61 10.70
CA PRO A 26 13.01 4.16 11.79
C PRO A 26 12.69 5.26 12.80
N THR A 27 13.41 6.37 12.78
CA THR A 27 13.18 7.44 13.74
C THR A 27 12.05 8.38 13.34
N ASN A 28 11.78 8.51 12.04
CA ASN A 28 10.77 9.45 11.55
C ASN A 28 9.89 8.92 10.43
N GLY A 29 10.17 7.70 9.94
CA GLY A 29 9.39 7.11 8.85
C GLY A 29 9.72 7.64 7.47
N ASP A 30 10.77 8.44 7.32
CA ASP A 30 11.17 8.96 6.01
C ASP A 30 11.55 7.85 5.05
N VAL A 31 11.16 8.00 3.80
CA VAL A 31 11.57 7.11 2.71
C VAL A 31 12.86 7.66 2.11
N VAL A 32 13.89 6.83 2.13
CA VAL A 32 15.22 7.19 1.65
C VAL A 32 15.54 6.35 0.42
N GLU A 33 15.90 6.98 -0.68
CA GLU A 33 16.27 6.28 -1.90
C GLU A 33 17.76 5.98 -1.91
N LEU A 34 18.10 4.74 -2.28
CA LEU A 34 19.48 4.27 -2.34
C LEU A 34 20.04 4.53 -3.74
N GLY A 35 21.14 5.25 -3.82
CA GLY A 35 21.74 5.66 -5.09
C GLY A 35 23.09 5.01 -5.38
N GLY A 36 23.17 3.69 -5.43
CA GLY A 36 24.41 3.01 -5.76
C GLY A 36 25.52 3.31 -4.75
N TYR A 37 26.59 4.00 -5.17
CA TYR A 37 27.69 4.40 -4.28
C TYR A 37 27.44 5.73 -3.59
N GLU A 38 26.37 6.40 -4.02
CA GLU A 38 26.11 7.74 -3.59
C GLU A 38 25.34 7.79 -2.27
N LEU A 39 25.21 9.00 -1.76
CA LEU A 39 24.45 9.26 -0.56
C LEU A 39 22.98 8.95 -0.77
N LEU A 40 22.34 8.65 0.36
CA LEU A 40 20.93 8.41 0.42
C LEU A 40 20.19 9.75 0.31
N ASP A 41 19.20 9.81 -0.58
CA ASP A 41 18.34 10.99 -0.70
C ASP A 41 16.99 10.69 -0.06
N VAL A 42 16.51 11.63 0.75
CA VAL A 42 15.16 11.53 1.32
C VAL A 42 14.15 11.88 0.25
N ASN A 43 13.23 10.98 -0.03
CA ASN A 43 12.13 11.25 -0.96
C ASN A 43 10.96 11.87 -0.18
N ARG A 44 10.84 13.20 -0.28
CA ARG A 44 9.82 13.96 0.45
C ARG A 44 8.44 13.87 -0.18
N PHE A 45 8.35 13.31 -1.39
CA PHE A 45 7.08 13.15 -2.10
C PHE A 45 6.51 11.75 -1.97
N ALA A 46 7.22 10.87 -1.28
CA ALA A 46 6.80 9.48 -1.14
C ALA A 46 5.76 9.31 -0.04
N VAL A 47 4.72 8.54 -0.36
CA VAL A 47 3.72 8.09 0.61
C VAL A 47 4.05 6.65 0.94
N LEU A 48 4.36 6.38 2.20
CA LEU A 48 4.70 5.04 2.67
C LEU A 48 3.41 4.27 2.95
N GLU A 49 3.31 3.06 2.41
CA GLU A 49 2.15 2.19 2.60
C GLU A 49 2.61 0.84 3.10
N GLN A 50 1.95 0.34 4.11
CA GLN A 50 2.31 -0.93 4.73
C GLN A 50 1.50 -2.09 4.15
N TYR A 51 2.18 -3.23 3.95
CA TYR A 51 1.54 -4.49 3.59
C TYR A 51 0.70 -4.96 4.78
N THR A 52 -0.55 -5.34 4.51
CA THR A 52 -1.48 -5.79 5.55
C THR A 52 -1.13 -7.15 6.14
N GLY A 53 -0.28 -7.91 5.47
CA GLY A 53 0.00 -9.30 5.82
C GLY A 53 -0.98 -10.27 5.18
N LEU A 54 -1.92 -9.78 4.39
CA LEU A 54 -2.97 -10.59 3.77
C LEU A 54 -2.84 -10.54 2.25
N LYS A 55 -3.27 -11.63 1.61
CA LYS A 55 -3.37 -11.70 0.15
C LYS A 55 -4.84 -11.86 -0.21
N ASP A 56 -5.21 -11.32 -1.36
CA ASP A 56 -6.58 -11.42 -1.84
C ASP A 56 -6.86 -12.82 -2.42
N LYS A 57 -8.06 -13.00 -2.94
CA LYS A 57 -8.49 -14.29 -3.51
C LYS A 57 -7.62 -14.79 -4.67
N ASN A 58 -6.88 -13.89 -5.30
CA ASN A 58 -6.00 -14.22 -6.43
C ASN A 58 -4.52 -14.32 -6.02
N GLY A 59 -4.23 -14.23 -4.72
CA GLY A 59 -2.86 -14.26 -4.23
C GLY A 59 -2.13 -12.92 -4.31
N VAL A 60 -2.84 -11.83 -4.61
CA VAL A 60 -2.27 -10.49 -4.69
C VAL A 60 -2.13 -9.91 -3.27
N GLU A 61 -0.96 -9.39 -2.95
CA GLU A 61 -0.72 -8.75 -1.66
C GLU A 61 -1.57 -7.49 -1.50
N ILE A 62 -2.17 -7.34 -0.32
CA ILE A 62 -3.03 -6.19 -0.01
C ILE A 62 -2.24 -5.19 0.84
N TYR A 63 -2.15 -3.95 0.36
CA TYR A 63 -1.47 -2.84 1.04
C TYR A 63 -2.47 -1.77 1.47
N GLU A 64 -2.04 -0.92 2.40
CA GLU A 64 -2.77 0.30 2.68
C GLU A 64 -3.03 1.07 1.38
N ASN A 65 -4.16 1.75 1.31
CA ASN A 65 -4.57 2.55 0.15
C ASN A 65 -4.90 1.74 -1.11
N ASP A 66 -4.91 0.40 -1.02
CA ASP A 66 -5.48 -0.41 -2.08
C ASP A 66 -7.00 -0.26 -2.09
N ILE A 67 -7.58 -0.36 -3.26
CA ILE A 67 -9.04 -0.41 -3.43
C ILE A 67 -9.40 -1.88 -3.58
N VAL A 68 -10.25 -2.37 -2.70
CA VAL A 68 -10.66 -3.78 -2.68
C VAL A 68 -12.16 -3.91 -2.86
N LYS A 69 -12.57 -5.01 -3.46
CA LYS A 69 -13.96 -5.30 -3.76
C LYS A 69 -14.36 -6.61 -3.10
N THR A 70 -15.54 -6.65 -2.50
CA THR A 70 -16.12 -7.89 -1.97
C THR A 70 -16.93 -8.61 -3.05
N LEU A 71 -17.36 -9.82 -2.74
CA LEU A 71 -18.23 -10.60 -3.62
C LEU A 71 -19.56 -9.88 -3.93
N GLY A 72 -20.01 -9.01 -3.04
CA GLY A 72 -21.24 -8.24 -3.20
C GLY A 72 -21.08 -6.95 -3.99
N ALA A 73 -19.93 -6.74 -4.62
CA ALA A 73 -19.60 -5.55 -5.39
C ALA A 73 -19.40 -4.27 -4.58
N ASN A 74 -19.31 -4.36 -3.27
CA ASN A 74 -18.96 -3.23 -2.43
C ASN A 74 -17.47 -2.95 -2.55
N ILE A 75 -17.12 -1.68 -2.66
CA ILE A 75 -15.76 -1.22 -2.87
C ILE A 75 -15.29 -0.44 -1.64
N TYR A 76 -14.08 -0.72 -1.17
CA TYR A 76 -13.51 -0.08 0.02
C TYR A 76 -12.05 0.28 -0.21
N VAL A 77 -11.59 1.32 0.50
CA VAL A 77 -10.16 1.65 0.58
C VAL A 77 -9.60 0.98 1.82
N VAL A 78 -8.46 0.32 1.69
CA VAL A 78 -7.79 -0.30 2.84
C VAL A 78 -7.11 0.77 3.68
N GLU A 79 -7.50 0.89 4.95
CA GLU A 79 -6.97 1.88 5.87
C GLU A 79 -6.55 1.23 7.18
N PHE A 80 -5.44 1.71 7.76
CA PHE A 80 -5.05 1.30 9.10
C PHE A 80 -5.75 2.18 10.10
N PHE A 81 -6.62 1.57 10.91
CA PHE A 81 -7.41 2.30 11.89
C PHE A 81 -7.73 1.39 13.06
N ASP A 82 -7.61 1.94 14.26
CA ASP A 82 -7.93 1.22 15.50
C ASP A 82 -7.15 -0.09 15.64
N GLY A 83 -5.87 -0.05 15.28
CA GLY A 83 -4.94 -1.17 15.43
C GLY A 83 -5.04 -2.26 14.38
N LYS A 84 -5.82 -2.06 13.32
CA LYS A 84 -5.97 -3.07 12.27
C LYS A 84 -6.21 -2.44 10.91
N PHE A 85 -6.06 -3.26 9.86
CA PHE A 85 -6.30 -2.83 8.48
C PHE A 85 -7.75 -3.10 8.12
N ASN A 86 -8.54 -2.04 8.01
CA ASN A 86 -9.96 -2.13 7.70
C ASN A 86 -10.18 -2.03 6.19
N PRO A 87 -11.12 -2.75 5.62
CA PRO A 87 -11.99 -3.75 6.26
C PRO A 87 -11.42 -5.18 6.17
N VAL A 88 -10.25 -5.37 5.56
CA VAL A 88 -9.74 -6.69 5.19
C VAL A 88 -9.39 -7.57 6.39
N SER A 89 -9.08 -6.98 7.54
CA SER A 89 -8.77 -7.74 8.75
C SER A 89 -10.00 -8.37 9.42
N ASP A 90 -11.18 -7.91 9.07
CA ASP A 90 -12.43 -8.39 9.68
C ASP A 90 -13.03 -9.57 8.94
N LEU A 91 -12.57 -9.85 7.74
CA LEU A 91 -13.05 -10.95 6.92
C LEU A 91 -11.87 -11.73 6.36
N GLU A 92 -12.11 -12.96 5.92
CA GLU A 92 -11.07 -13.72 5.27
C GLU A 92 -10.63 -13.04 3.98
N ALA A 93 -9.31 -12.99 3.76
CA ALA A 93 -8.75 -12.33 2.58
C ALA A 93 -9.27 -12.94 1.27
N SER A 94 -9.66 -14.20 1.29
CA SER A 94 -10.25 -14.88 0.13
C SER A 94 -11.56 -14.27 -0.34
N ASN A 95 -12.17 -13.38 0.45
CA ASN A 95 -13.40 -12.69 0.08
C ASN A 95 -13.14 -11.35 -0.60
N TRP A 96 -11.88 -10.96 -0.73
CA TRP A 96 -11.49 -9.67 -1.27
C TRP A 96 -10.73 -9.81 -2.59
N GLU A 97 -10.88 -8.79 -3.43
CA GLU A 97 -10.12 -8.67 -4.67
C GLU A 97 -9.55 -7.26 -4.75
N VAL A 98 -8.24 -7.15 -4.93
CA VAL A 98 -7.59 -5.87 -5.17
C VAL A 98 -7.91 -5.44 -6.61
N ILE A 99 -8.56 -4.30 -6.77
CA ILE A 99 -8.95 -3.79 -8.11
C ILE A 99 -8.20 -2.52 -8.49
N GLY A 100 -7.39 -1.98 -7.59
CA GLY A 100 -6.60 -0.80 -7.84
C GLY A 100 -6.08 -0.18 -6.56
N ASN A 101 -5.74 1.10 -6.62
CA ASN A 101 -5.33 1.86 -5.45
C ASN A 101 -5.75 3.32 -5.61
N ILE A 102 -5.68 4.09 -4.52
CA ILE A 102 -6.17 5.47 -4.52
C ILE A 102 -5.39 6.42 -5.43
N HIS A 103 -4.13 6.08 -5.74
CA HIS A 103 -3.27 6.96 -6.54
C HIS A 103 -3.51 6.83 -8.04
N GLU A 104 -3.73 5.60 -8.49
CA GLU A 104 -3.88 5.30 -9.92
C GLU A 104 -5.33 5.13 -10.35
N ASN A 105 -6.21 4.82 -9.42
CA ASN A 105 -7.58 4.40 -9.72
C ASN A 105 -8.62 5.14 -8.89
N ALA A 106 -8.35 6.40 -8.55
CA ALA A 106 -9.27 7.20 -7.73
C ALA A 106 -10.67 7.32 -8.33
N ASP A 107 -10.78 7.21 -9.64
CA ASP A 107 -12.05 7.24 -10.35
C ASP A 107 -13.00 6.10 -9.95
N LEU A 108 -12.45 4.99 -9.51
CA LEU A 108 -13.28 3.87 -9.03
C LEU A 108 -14.09 4.26 -7.79
N LEU A 109 -13.58 5.19 -6.99
CA LEU A 109 -14.26 5.63 -5.77
C LEU A 109 -15.41 6.59 -6.05
N GLU A 110 -15.40 7.23 -7.19
CA GLU A 110 -16.45 8.18 -7.58
C GLU A 110 -17.74 7.49 -8.01
N GLU A 111 -17.68 6.20 -8.25
CA GLU A 111 -18.83 5.41 -8.69
C GLU A 111 -19.62 4.80 -7.53
N ILE A 112 -19.20 5.06 -6.32
CA ILE A 112 -19.83 4.48 -5.13
C ILE A 112 -21.02 5.33 -4.67
#